data_8619dd6c0fe066391852fcbedd06078b
#
_entry.id   8619dd6c0fe066391852fcbedd06078b
#
_cell.length_a   1.000
_cell.length_b   1.000
_cell.length_c   1.000
_cell.angle_alpha   90.00
_cell.angle_beta   90.00
_cell.angle_gamma   90.00
#
_symmetry.space_group_name_H-M   'P 1'
#
loop_
_entity.id
_entity.type
_entity.pdbx_description
1 polymer ?
#
loop_
_entity_poly.entity_id
_entity_poly.type
_entity_poly.pdbx_seq_one_letter_code
_entity_poly.pdbx_strand_id
1 'polypeptide(L)'
;MTNHSGAVPYCKTALPVTLLSFESSNGLWGACRNPHVPEYSPGGSSGGEGALLALGGRIGIGSDVAGSVRLPSAWSGVYTIRCSTGRWPKVGVTTSLPGQEEIPSVYSPMARTLNDLTYFSRAIIGMQPWKYDYTVHPIPWRADLETKAKEKKLRVGVMRSDGEALSSLSDALTGDI
;
A
#
# COMPACT_ATOMS: atom_id res chain seq x y z
N MET A 1 6.57 16.50 -0.50
CA MET A 1 6.30 15.70 -1.72
C MET A 1 5.35 16.40 -2.68
N THR A 2 4.16 16.70 -2.26
CA THR A 2 3.12 17.30 -3.13
C THR A 2 3.54 18.63 -3.76
N ASN A 3 4.24 19.49 -3.03
CA ASN A 3 4.69 20.80 -3.53
C ASN A 3 5.66 20.74 -4.73
N HIS A 4 6.34 19.61 -4.93
CA HIS A 4 7.30 19.43 -6.02
C HIS A 4 6.75 18.61 -7.18
N SER A 5 5.67 17.85 -6.94
CA SER A 5 5.06 16.98 -7.97
C SER A 5 3.96 17.66 -8.77
N GLY A 6 3.49 18.83 -8.34
CA GLY A 6 2.27 19.44 -8.87
C GLY A 6 0.98 18.71 -8.47
N ALA A 7 1.08 17.67 -7.64
CA ALA A 7 -0.08 16.95 -7.15
C ALA A 7 -0.85 17.80 -6.12
N VAL A 8 -2.17 17.77 -6.20
CA VAL A 8 -3.05 18.47 -5.27
C VAL A 8 -3.67 17.46 -4.30
N PRO A 9 -3.24 17.43 -3.02
CA PRO A 9 -3.92 16.63 -2.01
C PRO A 9 -5.28 17.25 -1.72
N TYR A 10 -6.34 16.46 -1.80
CA TYR A 10 -7.70 16.98 -1.62
C TYR A 10 -8.39 16.46 -0.36
N CYS A 11 -7.93 15.36 0.22
CA CYS A 11 -8.45 14.87 1.48
C CYS A 11 -7.44 14.01 2.22
N LYS A 12 -7.72 13.75 3.51
CA LYS A 12 -7.07 12.76 4.34
C LYS A 12 -8.14 11.76 4.78
N THR A 13 -7.92 10.51 4.45
CA THR A 13 -8.86 9.43 4.70
C THR A 13 -8.78 8.88 6.13
N ALA A 14 -9.81 8.13 6.54
CA ALA A 14 -9.90 7.55 7.86
C ALA A 14 -8.80 6.51 8.11
N LEU A 15 -8.19 6.59 9.28
CA LEU A 15 -7.16 5.69 9.79
C LEU A 15 -7.55 5.25 11.20
N PRO A 16 -7.13 4.09 11.70
CA PRO A 16 -7.29 3.72 13.09
C PRO A 16 -6.37 4.56 13.98
N VAL A 17 -6.74 4.69 15.24
CA VAL A 17 -5.85 5.26 16.24
C VAL A 17 -4.56 4.43 16.32
N THR A 18 -3.41 5.09 16.41
CA THR A 18 -2.07 4.48 16.43
C THR A 18 -1.61 3.78 15.14
N LEU A 19 -2.42 3.60 14.13
CA LEU A 19 -2.14 2.86 12.88
C LEU A 19 -1.91 1.35 13.07
N LEU A 20 -2.12 0.80 14.27
CA LEU A 20 -1.82 -0.59 14.62
C LEU A 20 -3.11 -1.45 14.68
N SER A 21 -3.95 -1.32 13.66
CA SER A 21 -5.16 -2.13 13.54
C SER A 21 -5.45 -2.44 12.08
N PHE A 22 -6.04 -3.60 11.83
CA PHE A 22 -6.60 -3.96 10.52
C PHE A 22 -8.05 -3.48 10.33
N GLU A 23 -8.57 -2.72 11.29
CA GLU A 23 -9.83 -2.00 11.25
C GLU A 23 -9.56 -0.50 11.20
N SER A 24 -10.06 0.20 10.19
CA SER A 24 -9.91 1.66 10.07
C SER A 24 -11.03 2.36 10.84
N SER A 25 -10.91 2.34 12.18
CA SER A 25 -11.87 2.96 13.09
C SER A 25 -11.18 3.99 13.99
N ASN A 26 -11.87 5.10 14.25
CA ASN A 26 -11.39 6.14 15.16
C ASN A 26 -12.55 6.88 15.85
N GLY A 27 -12.22 7.64 16.89
CA GLY A 27 -13.23 8.34 17.69
C GLY A 27 -13.91 9.52 17.01
N LEU A 28 -13.39 10.00 15.85
CA LEU A 28 -13.98 11.13 15.11
C LEU A 28 -15.06 10.67 14.13
N TRP A 29 -14.78 9.59 13.40
CA TRP A 29 -15.60 9.15 12.27
C TRP A 29 -16.21 7.77 12.47
N GLY A 30 -15.88 7.09 13.56
CA GLY A 30 -16.27 5.70 13.77
C GLY A 30 -15.51 4.73 12.86
N ALA A 31 -16.15 3.61 12.54
CA ALA A 31 -15.60 2.56 11.68
C ALA A 31 -15.79 2.91 10.21
N CYS A 32 -14.72 2.87 9.43
CA CYS A 32 -14.78 2.90 7.98
C CYS A 32 -15.46 1.61 7.46
N ARG A 33 -16.26 1.74 6.42
CA ARG A 33 -17.00 0.62 5.84
C ARG A 33 -16.40 0.16 4.53
N ASN A 34 -16.53 -1.13 4.24
CA ASN A 34 -16.11 -1.66 2.96
C ASN A 34 -16.97 -1.06 1.84
N PRO A 35 -16.38 -0.60 0.74
CA PRO A 35 -17.09 0.09 -0.34
C PRO A 35 -18.04 -0.83 -1.13
N HIS A 36 -17.83 -2.14 -1.08
CA HIS A 36 -18.63 -3.13 -1.80
C HIS A 36 -19.68 -3.77 -0.90
N VAL A 37 -19.34 -4.02 0.36
CA VAL A 37 -20.21 -4.67 1.36
C VAL A 37 -20.10 -3.90 2.67
N PRO A 38 -21.02 -2.96 2.97
CA PRO A 38 -20.92 -2.05 4.11
C PRO A 38 -20.86 -2.72 5.50
N GLU A 39 -21.26 -3.96 5.59
CA GLU A 39 -21.21 -4.77 6.82
C GLU A 39 -19.79 -5.23 7.14
N TYR A 40 -18.88 -5.20 6.17
CA TYR A 40 -17.51 -5.64 6.31
C TYR A 40 -16.55 -4.48 6.51
N SER A 41 -15.36 -4.80 6.98
CA SER A 41 -14.24 -3.87 7.07
C SER A 41 -13.61 -3.62 5.69
N PRO A 42 -13.14 -2.42 5.39
CA PRO A 42 -12.28 -2.16 4.24
C PRO A 42 -10.82 -2.58 4.52
N GLY A 43 -10.54 -3.10 5.71
CA GLY A 43 -9.19 -3.35 6.18
C GLY A 43 -8.54 -2.14 6.84
N GLY A 44 -7.31 -2.31 7.25
CA GLY A 44 -6.52 -1.27 7.92
C GLY A 44 -5.00 -1.53 7.80
N SER A 45 -4.28 -0.52 8.14
CA SER A 45 -4.68 0.81 8.66
C SER A 45 -5.06 1.83 7.57
N SER A 46 -4.81 1.59 6.28
CA SER A 46 -5.15 2.49 5.17
C SER A 46 -6.54 2.16 4.57
N GLY A 47 -7.51 1.79 5.42
CA GLY A 47 -8.84 1.35 4.97
C GLY A 47 -9.66 2.47 4.34
N GLY A 48 -9.61 3.67 4.89
CA GLY A 48 -10.26 4.83 4.31
C GLY A 48 -9.73 5.18 2.92
N GLU A 49 -8.43 4.97 2.68
CA GLU A 49 -7.80 5.17 1.38
C GLU A 49 -8.28 4.11 0.38
N GLY A 50 -8.27 2.84 0.77
CA GLY A 50 -8.79 1.75 -0.06
C GLY A 50 -10.24 1.98 -0.47
N ALA A 51 -11.10 2.34 0.50
CA ALA A 51 -12.51 2.63 0.25
C ALA A 51 -12.72 3.82 -0.70
N LEU A 52 -11.99 4.94 -0.47
CA LEU A 52 -12.09 6.12 -1.33
C LEU A 52 -11.67 5.80 -2.78
N LEU A 53 -10.59 5.07 -2.96
CA LEU A 53 -10.11 4.70 -4.30
C LEU A 53 -11.11 3.79 -5.02
N ALA A 54 -11.72 2.83 -4.33
CA ALA A 54 -12.75 1.98 -4.91
C ALA A 54 -13.99 2.77 -5.33
N LEU A 55 -14.37 3.80 -4.57
CA LEU A 55 -15.53 4.66 -4.84
C LEU A 55 -15.26 5.74 -5.90
N GLY A 56 -14.07 5.86 -6.45
CA GLY A 56 -13.80 6.82 -7.53
C GLY A 56 -12.52 7.63 -7.39
N GLY A 57 -11.84 7.58 -6.25
CA GLY A 57 -10.50 8.12 -6.10
C GLY A 57 -9.55 7.49 -7.14
N ARG A 58 -8.48 8.17 -7.49
CA ARG A 58 -7.60 7.69 -8.55
C ARG A 58 -6.28 7.17 -8.03
N ILE A 59 -5.62 7.99 -7.24
CA ILE A 59 -4.31 7.71 -6.67
C ILE A 59 -4.30 8.16 -5.22
N GLY A 60 -3.72 7.36 -4.36
CA GLY A 60 -3.56 7.65 -2.95
C GLY A 60 -2.26 7.11 -2.38
N ILE A 61 -2.07 7.38 -1.11
CA ILE A 61 -0.88 6.96 -0.36
C ILE A 61 -1.33 6.33 0.95
N GLY A 62 -0.81 5.16 1.23
CA GLY A 62 -0.96 4.51 2.52
C GLY A 62 0.39 4.19 3.16
N SER A 63 0.36 3.56 4.32
CA SER A 63 1.55 3.03 4.99
C SER A 63 1.38 1.56 5.29
N ASP A 64 2.48 0.84 5.41
CA ASP A 64 2.45 -0.61 5.66
C ASP A 64 3.63 -1.05 6.54
N VAL A 65 3.30 -1.56 7.71
CA VAL A 65 4.21 -2.30 8.57
C VAL A 65 3.95 -3.80 8.38
N ALA A 66 2.71 -4.22 8.59
CA ALA A 66 2.30 -5.63 8.65
C ALA A 66 1.15 -5.98 7.70
N GLY A 67 0.84 -5.13 6.71
CA GLY A 67 -0.26 -5.36 5.76
C GLY A 67 -1.12 -4.13 5.46
N SER A 68 -0.80 -2.98 6.03
CA SER A 68 -1.72 -1.83 6.10
C SER A 68 -2.01 -1.10 4.79
N VAL A 69 -1.34 -1.39 3.67
CA VAL A 69 -1.83 -1.06 2.32
C VAL A 69 -2.33 -2.31 1.58
N ARG A 70 -1.72 -3.46 1.85
CA ARG A 70 -2.03 -4.72 1.14
C ARG A 70 -3.42 -5.24 1.49
N LEU A 71 -3.77 -5.27 2.77
CA LEU A 71 -5.10 -5.69 3.21
C LEU A 71 -6.21 -4.76 2.69
N PRO A 72 -6.15 -3.43 2.89
CA PRO A 72 -7.16 -2.54 2.34
C PRO A 72 -7.28 -2.62 0.83
N SER A 73 -6.19 -2.77 0.11
CA SER A 73 -6.24 -2.91 -1.35
C SER A 73 -6.91 -4.19 -1.78
N ALA A 74 -6.59 -5.32 -1.14
CA ALA A 74 -7.22 -6.60 -1.44
C ALA A 74 -8.73 -6.59 -1.15
N TRP A 75 -9.14 -6.01 -0.01
CA TRP A 75 -10.54 -6.01 0.43
C TRP A 75 -11.39 -4.94 -0.26
N SER A 76 -10.77 -3.88 -0.79
CA SER A 76 -11.47 -2.82 -1.54
C SER A 76 -11.34 -2.98 -3.06
N GLY A 77 -10.62 -3.98 -3.56
CA GLY A 77 -10.47 -4.24 -5.00
C GLY A 77 -9.63 -3.19 -5.74
N VAL A 78 -8.60 -2.65 -5.09
CA VAL A 78 -7.68 -1.67 -5.68
C VAL A 78 -6.24 -2.20 -5.69
N TYR A 79 -5.36 -1.53 -6.38
CA TYR A 79 -3.96 -1.92 -6.54
C TYR A 79 -3.06 -1.19 -5.56
N THR A 80 -2.04 -1.89 -5.08
CA THR A 80 -0.94 -1.32 -4.31
C THR A 80 0.34 -2.10 -4.53
N ILE A 81 1.44 -1.50 -4.10
CA ILE A 81 2.73 -2.17 -3.94
C ILE A 81 3.26 -1.81 -2.55
N ARG A 82 3.62 -2.81 -1.76
CA ARG A 82 4.42 -2.54 -0.56
C ARG A 82 5.85 -2.25 -1.00
N CYS A 83 6.24 -1.00 -0.95
CA CYS A 83 7.57 -0.58 -1.35
C CYS A 83 8.65 -1.19 -0.45
N SER A 84 9.84 -1.42 -1.00
CA SER A 84 11.00 -1.78 -0.19
C SER A 84 11.39 -0.61 0.73
N THR A 85 11.93 -0.92 1.89
CA THR A 85 12.49 0.08 2.81
C THR A 85 13.52 0.93 2.09
N GLY A 86 13.49 2.24 2.32
CA GLY A 86 14.38 3.19 1.65
C GLY A 86 14.07 3.45 0.18
N ARG A 87 12.95 2.97 -0.34
CA ARG A 87 12.56 3.21 -1.73
C ARG A 87 11.59 4.37 -1.90
N TRP A 88 10.77 4.61 -0.90
CA TRP A 88 9.72 5.63 -0.91
C TRP A 88 9.94 6.65 0.22
N PRO A 89 9.76 7.95 -0.03
CA PRO A 89 10.02 8.98 0.97
C PRO A 89 9.03 8.91 2.13
N LYS A 90 9.55 9.15 3.34
CA LYS A 90 8.79 9.12 4.60
C LYS A 90 9.03 10.30 5.54
N VAL A 91 9.97 11.19 5.23
CA VAL A 91 10.26 12.37 6.08
C VAL A 91 9.00 13.24 6.24
N GLY A 92 8.76 13.68 7.47
CA GLY A 92 7.60 14.50 7.82
C GLY A 92 6.33 13.72 8.14
N VAL A 93 6.40 12.41 8.21
CA VAL A 93 5.26 11.58 8.60
C VAL A 93 5.21 11.40 10.10
N THR A 94 4.00 11.48 10.66
CA THR A 94 3.75 11.15 12.07
C THR A 94 3.50 9.64 12.21
N THR A 95 4.19 9.03 13.14
CA THR A 95 4.03 7.60 13.48
C THR A 95 3.78 7.44 14.97
N SER A 96 3.11 6.35 15.37
CA SER A 96 2.90 5.96 16.76
C SER A 96 4.17 5.39 17.40
N LEU A 97 5.16 4.99 16.61
CA LEU A 97 6.41 4.37 17.06
C LEU A 97 7.62 5.10 16.44
N PRO A 98 7.91 6.33 16.88
CA PRO A 98 9.08 7.04 16.37
C PRO A 98 10.36 6.33 16.82
N GLY A 99 11.34 6.22 15.90
CA GLY A 99 12.64 5.57 16.16
C GLY A 99 12.66 4.05 16.04
N GLN A 100 11.55 3.41 15.67
CA GLN A 100 11.56 1.97 15.41
C GLN A 100 12.31 1.65 14.11
N GLU A 101 13.30 0.78 14.19
CA GLU A 101 14.18 0.42 13.07
C GLU A 101 14.01 -1.03 12.62
N GLU A 102 13.72 -1.98 13.51
CA GLU A 102 13.70 -3.41 13.21
C GLU A 102 12.61 -3.81 12.21
N ILE A 103 11.39 -3.31 12.38
CA ILE A 103 10.27 -3.55 11.46
C ILE A 103 9.76 -2.19 10.95
N PRO A 104 10.46 -1.59 10.00
CA PRO A 104 10.14 -0.25 9.56
C PRO A 104 8.84 -0.20 8.78
N SER A 105 8.04 0.83 9.05
CA SER A 105 6.94 1.18 8.18
C SER A 105 7.47 1.70 6.85
N VAL A 106 6.76 1.35 5.78
CA VAL A 106 6.98 1.91 4.44
C VAL A 106 5.74 2.65 3.98
N TYR A 107 5.94 3.72 3.22
CA TYR A 107 4.87 4.42 2.54
C TYR A 107 4.78 3.91 1.12
N SER A 108 3.57 3.80 0.63
CA SER A 108 3.31 3.09 -0.61
C SER A 108 2.17 3.72 -1.37
N PRO A 109 2.23 3.76 -2.70
CA PRO A 109 1.12 4.21 -3.51
C PRO A 109 -0.01 3.18 -3.50
N MET A 110 -1.21 3.67 -3.58
CA MET A 110 -2.43 2.91 -3.83
C MET A 110 -3.14 3.52 -5.03
N ALA A 111 -3.75 2.73 -5.89
CA ALA A 111 -4.42 3.24 -7.07
C ALA A 111 -5.53 2.32 -7.54
N ARG A 112 -6.52 2.90 -8.24
CA ARG A 112 -7.63 2.14 -8.82
C ARG A 112 -7.23 1.33 -10.04
N THR A 113 -6.16 1.71 -10.73
CA THR A 113 -5.63 0.97 -11.87
C THR A 113 -4.14 0.73 -11.74
N LEU A 114 -3.65 -0.36 -12.33
CA LEU A 114 -2.23 -0.67 -12.36
C LEU A 114 -1.42 0.40 -13.13
N ASN A 115 -2.03 1.00 -14.15
CA ASN A 115 -1.39 2.08 -14.91
C ASN A 115 -1.20 3.33 -14.05
N ASP A 116 -2.19 3.73 -13.27
CA ASP A 116 -2.08 4.87 -12.34
C ASP A 116 -1.03 4.60 -11.26
N LEU A 117 -0.99 3.37 -10.73
CA LEU A 117 0.02 2.95 -9.75
C LEU A 117 1.44 3.10 -10.33
N THR A 118 1.66 2.61 -11.52
CA THR A 118 2.95 2.67 -12.22
C THR A 118 3.32 4.11 -12.56
N TYR A 119 2.37 4.89 -13.09
CA TYR A 119 2.56 6.30 -13.42
C TYR A 119 3.01 7.10 -12.20
N PHE A 120 2.27 6.97 -11.09
CA PHE A 120 2.56 7.71 -9.87
C PHE A 120 3.90 7.29 -9.26
N SER A 121 4.18 5.99 -9.22
CA SER A 121 5.46 5.47 -8.71
C SER A 121 6.64 6.01 -9.51
N ARG A 122 6.53 6.03 -10.84
CA ARG A 122 7.55 6.59 -11.73
C ARG A 122 7.74 8.08 -11.50
N ALA A 123 6.65 8.84 -11.36
CA ALA A 123 6.69 10.27 -11.12
C ALA A 123 7.40 10.60 -9.79
N ILE A 124 7.05 9.91 -8.70
CA ILE A 124 7.69 10.11 -7.39
C ILE A 124 9.19 9.79 -7.43
N ILE A 125 9.57 8.67 -8.03
CA ILE A 125 10.98 8.30 -8.14
C ILE A 125 11.74 9.26 -9.08
N GLY A 126 11.08 9.74 -10.14
CA GLY A 126 11.62 10.72 -11.08
C GLY A 126 11.95 12.08 -10.44
N MET A 127 11.28 12.45 -9.36
CA MET A 127 11.59 13.64 -8.57
C MET A 127 12.87 13.51 -7.73
N GLN A 128 13.53 12.36 -7.77
CA GLN A 128 14.76 12.10 -7.01
C GLN A 128 14.57 12.33 -5.50
N PRO A 129 13.66 11.61 -4.85
CA PRO A 129 13.25 11.87 -3.46
C PRO A 129 14.42 11.80 -2.46
N TRP A 130 15.51 11.13 -2.78
CA TRP A 130 16.75 11.12 -2.00
C TRP A 130 17.42 12.49 -1.85
N LYS A 131 17.05 13.48 -2.64
CA LYS A 131 17.50 14.86 -2.48
C LYS A 131 16.79 15.61 -1.35
N TYR A 132 15.64 15.09 -0.90
CA TYR A 132 14.77 15.72 0.10
C TYR A 132 14.60 14.87 1.35
N ASP A 133 14.82 13.57 1.22
CA ASP A 133 14.63 12.58 2.28
C ASP A 133 15.87 11.66 2.34
N TYR A 134 16.65 11.84 3.38
CA TYR A 134 17.89 11.08 3.62
C TYR A 134 17.67 9.59 3.83
N THR A 135 16.42 9.18 4.10
CA THR A 135 16.07 7.76 4.28
C THR A 135 15.83 7.03 2.96
N VAL A 136 15.88 7.73 1.83
CA VAL A 136 15.64 7.15 0.51
C VAL A 136 16.94 6.87 -0.21
N HIS A 137 17.09 5.65 -0.68
CA HIS A 137 18.25 5.26 -1.48
C HIS A 137 18.22 5.91 -2.87
N PRO A 138 19.37 6.37 -3.39
CA PRO A 138 19.47 7.06 -4.69
C PRO A 138 19.40 6.09 -5.88
N ILE A 139 18.27 5.36 -5.97
CA ILE A 139 18.03 4.38 -7.03
C ILE A 139 16.97 4.95 -7.98
N PRO A 140 17.34 5.32 -9.22
CA PRO A 140 16.39 5.85 -10.19
C PRO A 140 15.39 4.79 -10.65
N TRP A 141 14.38 5.22 -11.40
CA TRP A 141 13.47 4.30 -12.07
C TRP A 141 14.22 3.52 -13.15
N ARG A 142 14.11 2.20 -13.11
CA ARG A 142 14.82 1.29 -14.02
C ARG A 142 13.94 0.94 -15.24
N ALA A 143 13.83 1.90 -16.17
CA ALA A 143 13.07 1.68 -17.40
C ALA A 143 13.61 0.52 -18.26
N ASP A 144 14.93 0.27 -18.19
CA ASP A 144 15.57 -0.87 -18.84
C ASP A 144 15.05 -2.22 -18.33
N LEU A 145 14.86 -2.34 -17.01
CA LEU A 145 14.29 -3.55 -16.41
C LEU A 145 12.81 -3.69 -16.72
N GLU A 146 12.07 -2.59 -16.73
CA GLU A 146 10.65 -2.61 -17.10
C GLU A 146 10.46 -3.12 -18.53
N THR A 147 11.25 -2.64 -19.49
CA THR A 147 11.21 -3.09 -20.87
C THR A 147 11.57 -4.58 -20.97
N LYS A 148 12.66 -4.98 -20.35
CA LYS A 148 13.08 -6.39 -20.34
C LYS A 148 12.03 -7.31 -19.71
N ALA A 149 11.32 -6.86 -18.70
CA ALA A 149 10.26 -7.66 -18.05
C ALA A 149 9.05 -7.87 -18.96
N LYS A 150 8.74 -6.91 -19.82
CA LYS A 150 7.66 -7.05 -20.83
C LYS A 150 8.01 -8.02 -21.96
N GLU A 151 9.29 -8.14 -22.29
CA GLU A 151 9.79 -9.00 -23.37
C GLU A 151 10.06 -10.44 -22.94
N LYS A 152 10.24 -10.68 -21.64
CA LYS A 152 10.59 -12.01 -21.11
C LYS A 152 9.37 -12.76 -20.59
N LYS A 153 9.33 -14.07 -20.84
CA LYS A 153 8.44 -14.97 -20.09
C LYS A 153 8.87 -14.99 -18.64
N LEU A 154 7.99 -14.54 -17.76
CA LEU A 154 8.21 -14.59 -16.32
C LEU A 154 8.12 -16.03 -15.82
N ARG A 155 9.01 -16.41 -14.93
CA ARG A 155 8.87 -17.63 -14.13
C ARG A 155 8.10 -17.26 -12.86
N VAL A 156 6.96 -17.87 -12.68
CA VAL A 156 6.11 -17.63 -11.51
C VAL A 156 6.14 -18.87 -10.65
N GLY A 157 6.59 -18.74 -9.40
CA GLY A 157 6.45 -19.76 -8.39
C GLY A 157 5.12 -19.58 -7.64
N VAL A 158 4.38 -20.65 -7.47
CA VAL A 158 3.17 -20.67 -6.65
C VAL A 158 3.44 -21.52 -5.43
N MET A 159 3.47 -20.90 -4.26
CA MET A 159 3.54 -21.58 -2.98
C MET A 159 2.11 -21.82 -2.48
N ARG A 160 1.69 -23.06 -2.41
CA ARG A 160 0.36 -23.44 -1.93
C ARG A 160 0.33 -23.70 -0.43
N SER A 161 1.44 -24.08 0.14
CA SER A 161 1.64 -24.31 1.57
C SER A 161 3.10 -24.06 1.92
N ASP A 162 3.34 -23.58 3.13
CA ASP A 162 4.69 -23.48 3.73
C ASP A 162 5.08 -24.76 4.51
N GLY A 163 4.18 -25.75 4.51
CA GLY A 163 4.37 -27.01 5.20
C GLY A 163 4.00 -27.01 6.68
N GLU A 164 3.61 -25.85 7.23
CA GLU A 164 3.27 -25.71 8.65
C GLU A 164 1.86 -25.13 8.89
N ALA A 165 1.78 -23.88 9.31
CA ALA A 165 0.52 -23.29 9.78
C ALA A 165 -0.50 -22.99 8.68
N LEU A 166 -0.07 -22.84 7.41
CA LEU A 166 -0.98 -22.58 6.29
C LEU A 166 -1.71 -23.82 5.79
N SER A 167 -1.25 -25.01 6.11
CA SER A 167 -1.91 -26.26 5.69
C SER A 167 -3.33 -26.37 6.22
N SER A 168 -3.56 -26.04 7.49
CA SER A 168 -4.89 -26.07 8.11
C SER A 168 -5.86 -25.00 7.58
N LEU A 169 -5.33 -23.86 7.11
CA LEU A 169 -6.16 -22.78 6.54
C LEU A 169 -6.49 -23.07 5.08
N SER A 170 -5.56 -23.66 4.32
CA SER A 170 -5.80 -24.06 2.93
C SER A 170 -6.85 -25.18 2.87
N ASP A 171 -6.79 -26.15 3.76
CA ASP A 171 -7.74 -27.27 3.82
C ASP A 171 -9.15 -26.78 4.21
N ALA A 172 -9.23 -25.73 5.03
CA ALA A 172 -10.52 -25.10 5.37
C ALA A 172 -11.10 -24.25 4.22
N LEU A 173 -10.25 -23.72 3.33
CA LEU A 173 -10.67 -22.88 2.19
C LEU A 173 -10.83 -23.67 0.89
N THR A 174 -10.23 -24.85 0.79
CA THR A 174 -10.30 -25.74 -0.39
C THR A 174 -11.22 -26.91 -0.18
N GLY A 175 -12.02 -26.91 0.92
CA GLY A 175 -13.05 -27.90 1.15
C GLY A 175 -13.95 -28.05 -0.07
N ASP A 176 -13.77 -29.15 -0.74
CA ASP A 176 -14.52 -29.75 -1.87
C ASP A 176 -15.39 -28.79 -2.69
N ILE A 177 -14.82 -28.32 -3.80
CA ILE A 177 -15.57 -27.97 -5.02
C ILE A 177 -15.32 -29.05 -6.06
#